data_fa14098b7b0c0879c8328bb5c959ac06
#
_entry.id   fa14098b7b0c0879c8328bb5c959ac06
#
_cell.length_a   1.000
_cell.length_b   1.000
_cell.length_c   1.000
_cell.angle_alpha   90.00
_cell.angle_beta   90.00
_cell.angle_gamma   90.00
#
_symmetry.space_group_name_H-M   'P 1'
#
loop_
_entity.id
_entity.type
_entity.pdbx_description
1 polymer ?
#
loop_
_entity_poly.entity_id
_entity_poly.type
_entity_poly.pdbx_seq_one_letter_code
_entity_poly.pdbx_strand_id
1 'polypeptide(L)'
;MGKENQYWLLKTEPGEWSWEDQASNGGMTNWDGVKNKQAQKHLKAMKLNDLCFFYHSGASARRVVGVVSVVKEWYQSGEHEVVVDVQAIGEMRRPVDLKEMKDNDKLKGLTLFRQPRLSVVPISKEVWDIVCELGGGYEGDGNAADGDDDEEEDDNGGED
;
A
#
# COMPACT_ATOMS: atom_id res chain seq x y z
N MET A 1 -25.79 1.20 7.35
CA MET A 1 -24.75 1.75 6.95
C MET A 1 -23.59 0.88 6.71
N GLY A 2 -23.04 1.00 5.63
CA GLY A 2 -21.89 0.24 5.33
C GLY A 2 -20.69 0.69 6.11
N LYS A 3 -19.80 -0.23 6.40
CA LYS A 3 -18.54 0.14 6.99
C LYS A 3 -17.65 0.67 5.91
N GLU A 4 -16.88 1.66 6.26
CA GLU A 4 -15.85 2.13 5.36
C GLU A 4 -14.73 1.12 5.32
N ASN A 5 -14.04 1.04 4.19
CA ASN A 5 -12.86 0.20 4.08
C ASN A 5 -11.80 0.66 5.05
N GLN A 6 -11.03 -0.28 5.52
CA GLN A 6 -9.87 0.02 6.34
C GLN A 6 -8.66 0.18 5.44
N TYR A 7 -7.61 0.77 5.99
CA TYR A 7 -6.37 1.00 5.27
C TYR A 7 -5.22 0.42 6.07
N TRP A 8 -4.24 -0.08 5.35
CA TRP A 8 -3.12 -0.79 5.95
C TRP A 8 -1.85 -0.46 5.20
N LEU A 9 -0.73 -0.85 5.75
CA LEU A 9 0.56 -0.75 5.08
C LEU A 9 1.27 -2.08 5.28
N LEU A 10 1.72 -2.68 4.19
CA LEU A 10 2.40 -3.96 4.21
C LEU A 10 3.85 -3.73 3.83
N LYS A 11 4.76 -4.19 4.68
CA LYS A 11 6.20 -4.02 4.45
C LYS A 11 6.80 -5.29 3.87
N THR A 12 7.69 -5.11 2.92
CA THR A 12 8.47 -6.21 2.38
C THR A 12 9.83 -5.69 1.97
N GLU A 13 10.84 -6.55 2.06
CA GLU A 13 12.16 -6.18 1.56
C GLU A 13 12.18 -6.41 0.05
N PRO A 14 12.64 -5.43 -0.73
CA PRO A 14 12.57 -5.58 -2.19
C PRO A 14 13.44 -6.71 -2.73
N GLY A 15 14.47 -7.13 -1.97
CA GLY A 15 15.25 -8.29 -2.38
C GLY A 15 14.50 -9.60 -2.22
N GLU A 16 13.44 -9.62 -1.41
CA GLU A 16 12.62 -10.80 -1.23
C GLU A 16 11.36 -10.75 -2.07
N TRP A 17 10.64 -9.63 -2.04
CA TRP A 17 9.41 -9.46 -2.82
C TRP A 17 9.23 -7.98 -3.09
N SER A 18 9.49 -7.57 -4.32
CA SER A 18 9.44 -6.17 -4.71
C SER A 18 8.09 -5.84 -5.31
N TRP A 19 7.85 -4.53 -5.53
CA TRP A 19 6.66 -4.11 -6.26
C TRP A 19 6.63 -4.71 -7.66
N GLU A 20 7.79 -4.79 -8.30
CA GLU A 20 7.85 -5.37 -9.63
C GLU A 20 7.43 -6.83 -9.61
N ASP A 21 7.85 -7.57 -8.58
CA ASP A 21 7.41 -8.96 -8.42
C ASP A 21 5.90 -9.03 -8.23
N GLN A 22 5.37 -8.14 -7.40
CA GLN A 22 3.94 -8.12 -7.11
C GLN A 22 3.14 -7.81 -8.36
N ALA A 23 3.58 -6.83 -9.14
CA ALA A 23 2.83 -6.39 -10.31
C ALA A 23 2.93 -7.36 -11.46
N SER A 24 4.07 -8.07 -11.58
CA SER A 24 4.31 -8.87 -12.77
C SER A 24 3.65 -10.24 -12.73
N ASN A 25 3.29 -10.73 -11.57
CA ASN A 25 2.79 -12.10 -11.43
C ASN A 25 1.27 -12.14 -11.44
N GLY A 26 0.66 -11.53 -12.44
CA GLY A 26 -0.79 -11.38 -12.48
C GLY A 26 -1.32 -10.42 -11.44
N GLY A 27 -0.42 -9.79 -10.69
CA GLY A 27 -0.78 -8.84 -9.67
C GLY A 27 -1.26 -9.45 -8.36
N MET A 28 -1.39 -10.77 -8.27
CA MET A 28 -1.97 -11.39 -7.09
C MET A 28 -0.94 -12.20 -6.35
N THR A 29 -0.99 -12.14 -5.02
CA THR A 29 -0.05 -12.88 -4.19
C THR A 29 -0.67 -13.27 -2.87
N ASN A 30 -0.20 -14.36 -2.31
CA ASN A 30 -0.52 -14.76 -0.96
C ASN A 30 0.45 -14.02 -0.04
N TRP A 31 -0.07 -13.19 0.85
CA TRP A 31 0.80 -12.43 1.75
C TRP A 31 1.07 -13.30 2.97
N ASP A 32 2.21 -13.96 2.95
CA ASP A 32 2.56 -14.98 3.94
C ASP A 32 3.87 -14.59 4.63
N GLY A 33 4.39 -15.50 5.44
CA GLY A 33 5.67 -15.26 6.10
C GLY A 33 5.61 -14.30 7.27
N VAL A 34 4.42 -13.90 7.69
CA VAL A 34 4.26 -12.96 8.80
C VAL A 34 4.27 -13.73 10.11
N LYS A 35 5.32 -13.53 10.91
CA LYS A 35 5.48 -14.29 12.15
C LYS A 35 5.17 -13.49 13.40
N ASN A 36 5.23 -12.19 13.33
CA ASN A 36 4.95 -11.33 14.47
C ASN A 36 3.47 -11.42 14.84
N LYS A 37 3.19 -11.66 16.12
CA LYS A 37 1.80 -11.88 16.55
C LYS A 37 0.92 -10.67 16.34
N GLN A 38 1.44 -9.47 16.57
CA GLN A 38 0.66 -8.27 16.37
C GLN A 38 0.35 -8.09 14.88
N ALA A 39 1.32 -8.36 14.02
CA ALA A 39 1.10 -8.27 12.58
C ALA A 39 0.07 -9.29 12.12
N GLN A 40 0.11 -10.51 12.67
CA GLN A 40 -0.90 -11.52 12.34
C GLN A 40 -2.29 -11.07 12.77
N LYS A 41 -2.38 -10.42 13.92
CA LYS A 41 -3.66 -9.90 14.38
C LYS A 41 -4.21 -8.86 13.39
N HIS A 42 -3.33 -8.02 12.86
CA HIS A 42 -3.76 -7.05 11.85
C HIS A 42 -4.22 -7.74 10.58
N LEU A 43 -3.51 -8.77 10.12
CA LEU A 43 -3.95 -9.52 8.95
C LEU A 43 -5.34 -10.10 9.16
N LYS A 44 -5.63 -10.58 10.37
CA LYS A 44 -6.94 -11.15 10.67
C LYS A 44 -8.04 -10.11 10.67
N ALA A 45 -7.68 -8.84 10.85
CA ALA A 45 -8.66 -7.76 10.87
C ALA A 45 -8.97 -7.21 9.48
N MET A 46 -8.19 -7.58 8.48
CA MET A 46 -8.39 -7.08 7.12
C MET A 46 -9.64 -7.67 6.50
N LYS A 47 -10.34 -6.85 5.71
CA LYS A 47 -11.56 -7.23 5.03
C LYS A 47 -11.39 -7.13 3.53
N LEU A 48 -12.27 -7.79 2.79
CA LEU A 48 -12.26 -7.69 1.34
C LEU A 48 -12.30 -6.23 0.93
N ASN A 49 -11.50 -5.91 -0.07
CA ASN A 49 -11.42 -4.58 -0.69
C ASN A 49 -10.73 -3.54 0.17
N ASP A 50 -10.23 -3.91 1.35
CA ASP A 50 -9.35 -2.99 2.07
C ASP A 50 -8.13 -2.69 1.21
N LEU A 51 -7.63 -1.46 1.31
CA LEU A 51 -6.48 -1.03 0.54
C LEU A 51 -5.25 -0.99 1.42
N CYS A 52 -4.13 -1.38 0.85
CA CYS A 52 -2.87 -1.46 1.57
C CYS A 52 -1.80 -0.75 0.76
N PHE A 53 -1.03 0.11 1.42
CA PHE A 53 0.19 0.60 0.82
C PHE A 53 1.19 -0.54 0.75
N PHE A 54 1.88 -0.65 -0.36
CA PHE A 54 2.97 -1.60 -0.54
C PHE A 54 4.26 -0.84 -0.27
N TYR A 55 4.98 -1.26 0.76
CA TYR A 55 6.10 -0.49 1.30
C TYR A 55 7.37 -1.32 1.20
N HIS A 56 8.39 -0.76 0.54
CA HIS A 56 9.71 -1.37 0.53
C HIS A 56 10.42 -0.99 1.81
N SER A 57 10.83 -1.99 2.59
CA SER A 57 11.68 -1.78 3.75
C SER A 57 13.09 -2.23 3.38
N GLY A 58 14.01 -2.07 4.28
CA GLY A 58 15.38 -2.44 4.02
C GLY A 58 16.31 -1.29 4.31
N ALA A 59 17.58 -1.49 4.05
CA ALA A 59 18.58 -0.53 4.50
C ALA A 59 18.73 0.65 3.57
N SER A 60 18.49 0.48 2.27
CA SER A 60 18.88 1.51 1.33
C SER A 60 17.76 2.45 0.89
N ALA A 61 16.54 1.95 0.79
CA ALA A 61 15.45 2.81 0.33
C ALA A 61 14.16 2.34 0.97
N ARG A 62 13.59 3.15 1.85
CA ARG A 62 12.35 2.84 2.56
C ARG A 62 11.29 3.77 2.05
N ARG A 63 10.27 3.21 1.37
CA ARG A 63 9.30 4.05 0.70
C ARG A 63 8.04 3.29 0.36
N VAL A 64 6.93 4.02 0.26
CA VAL A 64 5.69 3.49 -0.29
C VAL A 64 5.81 3.52 -1.80
N VAL A 65 5.58 2.38 -2.45
CA VAL A 65 5.78 2.28 -3.90
C VAL A 65 4.53 1.88 -4.66
N GLY A 66 3.51 1.38 -3.99
CA GLY A 66 2.30 0.96 -4.71
C GLY A 66 1.16 0.71 -3.76
N VAL A 67 0.05 0.26 -4.32
CA VAL A 67 -1.18 -0.06 -3.59
C VAL A 67 -1.68 -1.41 -4.03
N VAL A 68 -2.04 -2.23 -3.06
CA VAL A 68 -2.70 -3.51 -3.30
C VAL A 68 -4.03 -3.51 -2.57
N SER A 69 -4.94 -4.41 -2.97
CA SER A 69 -6.20 -4.58 -2.25
C SER A 69 -6.31 -6.01 -1.75
N VAL A 70 -7.06 -6.18 -0.67
CA VAL A 70 -7.32 -7.51 -0.11
C VAL A 70 -8.38 -8.18 -0.98
N VAL A 71 -8.04 -9.32 -1.57
CA VAL A 71 -8.97 -10.07 -2.40
C VAL A 71 -9.41 -11.37 -1.76
N LYS A 72 -8.79 -11.75 -0.64
CA LYS A 72 -9.24 -12.89 0.16
C LYS A 72 -8.89 -12.60 1.61
N GLU A 73 -9.89 -12.66 2.49
CA GLU A 73 -9.67 -12.43 3.91
C GLU A 73 -8.83 -13.55 4.47
N TRP A 74 -8.32 -13.33 5.67
CA TRP A 74 -7.31 -14.22 6.24
C TRP A 74 -7.75 -15.68 6.27
N TYR A 75 -6.79 -16.55 6.10
CA TYR A 75 -6.96 -17.97 6.27
C TYR A 75 -5.67 -18.52 6.85
N GLN A 76 -5.73 -19.73 7.34
CA GLN A 76 -4.55 -20.36 7.91
C GLN A 76 -3.90 -21.22 6.85
N SER A 77 -2.59 -21.05 6.69
CA SER A 77 -1.80 -21.85 5.78
C SER A 77 -0.77 -22.59 6.62
N GLY A 78 -0.68 -23.89 6.45
CA GLY A 78 0.21 -24.67 7.29
C GLY A 78 -0.29 -24.69 8.73
N GLU A 79 0.64 -24.81 9.66
CA GLU A 79 0.24 -25.01 11.05
C GLU A 79 -0.02 -23.72 11.79
N HIS A 80 0.74 -22.67 11.50
CA HIS A 80 0.63 -21.47 12.30
C HIS A 80 0.68 -20.19 11.48
N GLU A 81 0.52 -20.30 10.19
CA GLU A 81 0.69 -19.14 9.34
C GLU A 81 -0.64 -18.49 9.01
N VAL A 82 -0.73 -17.17 9.22
CA VAL A 82 -1.90 -16.38 8.87
C VAL A 82 -1.60 -15.68 7.56
N VAL A 83 -2.50 -15.82 6.60
CA VAL A 83 -2.27 -15.34 5.24
C VAL A 83 -3.50 -14.57 4.76
N VAL A 84 -3.29 -13.51 4.01
CA VAL A 84 -4.34 -12.88 3.21
C VAL A 84 -3.86 -12.86 1.76
N ASP A 85 -4.79 -12.82 0.83
CA ASP A 85 -4.41 -12.65 -0.57
C ASP A 85 -4.64 -11.21 -0.96
N VAL A 86 -3.67 -10.65 -1.68
CA VAL A 86 -3.75 -9.27 -2.13
C VAL A 86 -3.50 -9.22 -3.63
N GLN A 87 -4.01 -8.17 -4.25
CA GLN A 87 -3.83 -7.95 -5.67
C GLN A 87 -3.36 -6.54 -5.92
N ALA A 88 -2.40 -6.38 -6.82
CA ALA A 88 -1.88 -5.07 -7.16
C ALA A 88 -2.97 -4.22 -7.79
N ILE A 89 -3.10 -2.99 -7.31
CA ILE A 89 -3.99 -2.01 -7.91
C ILE A 89 -3.19 -1.08 -8.80
N GLY A 90 -2.12 -0.49 -8.28
CA GLY A 90 -1.33 0.40 -9.10
C GLY A 90 -0.10 0.91 -8.37
N GLU A 91 0.87 1.32 -9.15
CA GLU A 91 2.11 1.88 -8.64
C GLU A 91 1.86 3.33 -8.22
N MET A 92 2.53 3.77 -7.15
CA MET A 92 2.49 5.18 -6.80
C MET A 92 3.08 6.00 -7.94
N ARG A 93 2.42 7.10 -8.26
CA ARG A 93 2.94 7.97 -9.32
C ARG A 93 4.32 8.53 -8.94
N ARG A 94 4.52 8.75 -7.65
CA ARG A 94 5.82 9.08 -7.11
C ARG A 94 5.99 8.33 -5.80
N PRO A 95 7.09 7.58 -5.61
CA PRO A 95 7.27 6.90 -4.33
C PRO A 95 7.34 7.90 -3.19
N VAL A 96 6.86 7.50 -2.02
CA VAL A 96 6.85 8.37 -0.86
C VAL A 96 7.86 7.81 0.14
N ASP A 97 8.96 8.53 0.30
CA ASP A 97 10.04 8.08 1.17
C ASP A 97 9.65 8.19 2.65
N LEU A 98 10.20 7.29 3.45
CA LEU A 98 9.99 7.34 4.89
C LEU A 98 10.42 8.69 5.46
N LYS A 99 11.56 9.21 4.98
CA LYS A 99 12.04 10.49 5.46
C LYS A 99 11.04 11.60 5.16
N GLU A 100 10.46 11.59 3.99
CA GLU A 100 9.46 12.58 3.61
C GLU A 100 8.27 12.52 4.53
N MET A 101 7.84 11.30 4.88
CA MET A 101 6.73 11.13 5.79
C MET A 101 7.06 11.63 7.19
N LYS A 102 8.28 11.34 7.65
CA LYS A 102 8.70 11.79 8.98
C LYS A 102 8.80 13.30 9.09
N ASP A 103 9.09 13.96 7.97
CA ASP A 103 9.19 15.42 7.95
C ASP A 103 7.83 16.10 7.89
N ASN A 104 6.75 15.34 7.71
CA ASN A 104 5.41 15.91 7.62
C ASN A 104 4.79 15.98 9.01
N ASP A 105 4.46 17.20 9.44
CA ASP A 105 3.92 17.40 10.78
C ASP A 105 2.62 16.65 11.02
N LYS A 106 1.84 16.44 9.97
CA LYS A 106 0.55 15.77 10.13
C LYS A 106 0.70 14.27 10.31
N LEU A 107 1.89 13.73 10.10
CA LEU A 107 2.13 12.29 10.23
C LEU A 107 2.92 11.95 11.48
N LYS A 108 3.14 12.89 12.38
CA LYS A 108 3.88 12.60 13.60
C LYS A 108 3.16 11.57 14.44
N GLY A 109 3.93 10.69 15.05
CA GLY A 109 3.37 9.68 15.94
C GLY A 109 2.80 8.46 15.24
N LEU A 110 3.01 8.32 13.93
CA LEU A 110 2.50 7.14 13.22
C LEU A 110 3.06 5.86 13.81
N THR A 111 2.22 4.84 13.84
CA THR A 111 2.66 3.52 14.26
C THR A 111 3.85 3.04 13.42
N LEU A 112 3.87 3.38 12.14
CA LEU A 112 4.98 3.06 11.27
C LEU A 112 6.32 3.53 11.86
N PHE A 113 6.33 4.72 12.45
CA PHE A 113 7.56 5.27 13.04
C PHE A 113 7.85 4.70 14.42
N ARG A 114 6.80 4.49 15.21
CA ARG A 114 6.94 4.04 16.58
C ARG A 114 7.26 2.56 16.70
N GLN A 115 6.82 1.78 15.72
CA GLN A 115 7.05 0.34 15.72
C GLN A 115 7.70 -0.06 14.40
N PRO A 116 8.99 0.26 14.22
CA PRO A 116 9.63 0.06 12.93
C PRO A 116 9.76 -1.40 12.50
N ARG A 117 9.62 -2.33 13.44
CA ARG A 117 9.70 -3.75 13.10
C ARG A 117 8.35 -4.38 12.80
N LEU A 118 7.28 -3.63 12.97
CA LEU A 118 5.95 -4.16 12.68
C LEU A 118 5.75 -4.15 11.17
N SER A 119 5.48 -5.31 10.57
CA SER A 119 5.43 -5.44 9.12
C SER A 119 4.03 -5.24 8.54
N VAL A 120 3.01 -5.19 9.38
CA VAL A 120 1.64 -4.93 8.95
C VAL A 120 1.12 -3.82 9.85
N VAL A 121 0.86 -2.66 9.27
CA VAL A 121 0.58 -1.45 10.05
C VAL A 121 -0.80 -0.92 9.67
N PRO A 122 -1.67 -0.66 10.66
CA PRO A 122 -2.95 -0.03 10.35
C PRO A 122 -2.74 1.44 10.01
N ILE A 123 -3.52 1.94 9.06
CA ILE A 123 -3.41 3.31 8.56
C ILE A 123 -4.80 3.93 8.62
N SER A 124 -4.91 5.12 9.22
CA SER A 124 -6.18 5.83 9.23
C SER A 124 -6.44 6.42 7.85
N LYS A 125 -7.71 6.73 7.58
CA LYS A 125 -8.05 7.33 6.29
C LYS A 125 -7.35 8.68 6.12
N GLU A 126 -7.22 9.44 7.18
CA GLU A 126 -6.55 10.73 7.10
C GLU A 126 -5.09 10.56 6.67
N VAL A 127 -4.41 9.60 7.28
CA VAL A 127 -3.02 9.32 6.92
C VAL A 127 -2.94 8.78 5.49
N TRP A 128 -3.86 7.91 5.13
CA TRP A 128 -3.91 7.38 3.77
C TRP A 128 -3.97 8.52 2.75
N ASP A 129 -4.88 9.47 2.98
CA ASP A 129 -5.07 10.58 2.06
C ASP A 129 -3.82 11.46 1.97
N ILE A 130 -3.16 11.70 3.11
CA ILE A 130 -1.95 12.51 3.11
C ILE A 130 -0.84 11.83 2.32
N VAL A 131 -0.63 10.55 2.53
CA VAL A 131 0.42 9.81 1.82
C VAL A 131 0.11 9.75 0.33
N CYS A 132 -1.15 9.53 -0.03
CA CYS A 132 -1.53 9.55 -1.44
C CYS A 132 -1.23 10.91 -2.06
N GLU A 133 -1.52 11.98 -1.34
CA GLU A 133 -1.25 13.31 -1.86
C GLU A 133 0.25 13.54 -2.05
N LEU A 134 1.05 13.08 -1.11
CA LEU A 134 2.51 13.23 -1.23
C LEU A 134 3.04 12.51 -2.46
N GLY A 135 2.43 11.39 -2.82
CA GLY A 135 2.86 10.62 -3.97
C GLY A 135 2.14 10.93 -5.27
N GLY A 136 1.23 11.89 -5.26
CA GLY A 136 0.47 12.21 -6.47
C GLY A 136 -0.55 11.15 -6.83
N GLY A 137 -0.97 10.34 -5.85
CA GLY A 137 -1.88 9.23 -6.09
C GLY A 137 -1.18 8.01 -6.65
N TYR A 138 -1.95 7.08 -7.15
CA TYR A 138 -1.41 5.84 -7.71
C TYR A 138 -2.20 5.47 -8.96
N GLU A 139 -1.60 4.69 -9.84
CA GLU A 139 -2.28 4.27 -11.05
C GLU A 139 -3.49 3.44 -10.68
N GLY A 140 -4.61 3.74 -11.31
CA GLY A 140 -5.86 3.06 -11.03
C GLY A 140 -6.68 3.67 -9.91
N ASP A 141 -6.27 4.83 -9.39
CA ASP A 141 -6.98 5.47 -8.27
C ASP A 141 -8.22 6.25 -8.73
N GLY A 142 -8.47 6.29 -10.03
CA GLY A 142 -9.61 7.03 -10.54
C GLY A 142 -9.33 8.48 -10.86
N ASN A 143 -8.10 8.95 -10.59
CA ASN A 143 -7.72 10.34 -10.85
C ASN A 143 -6.77 10.40 -12.02
N ALA A 144 -6.84 11.49 -12.78
CA ALA A 144 -5.91 11.70 -13.87
C ALA A 144 -4.52 11.99 -13.28
N ALA A 145 -3.50 11.56 -14.01
CA ALA A 145 -2.14 11.89 -13.60
C ALA A 145 -1.94 13.39 -13.68
N ASP A 146 -1.12 13.90 -12.81
CA ASP A 146 -0.80 15.31 -12.85
C ASP A 146 -0.13 15.68 -14.14
N GLY A 147 -0.54 16.72 -14.71
CA GLY A 147 0.01 17.14 -15.95
C GLY A 147 -0.62 16.47 -17.15
N ASP A 148 -1.08 16.33 -17.08
CA ASP A 148 -1.58 15.86 -17.85
C ASP A 148 -2.48 16.12 -18.45
N ASP A 149 -2.23 16.03 -18.35
CA ASP A 149 -3.11 16.08 -18.65
C ASP A 149 -3.69 16.29 -19.24
N ASP A 150 -3.35 16.45 -19.59
CA ASP A 150 -4.01 16.55 -19.94
C ASP A 150 -4.42 16.56 -20.62
N GLU A 151 -4.15 16.53 -20.93
CA GLU A 151 -4.57 16.38 -21.27
C GLU A 151 -5.03 16.30 -21.85
N GLU A 152 -4.84 16.30 -22.32
CA GLU A 152 -5.35 16.02 -22.57
C GLU A 152 -5.83 16.08 -23.10
N GLU A 153 -5.72 16.24 -23.60
CA GLU A 153 -6.26 16.15 -23.87
C GLU A 153 -6.63 16.20 -24.44
N ASP A 154 -6.40 16.49 -25.02
CA ASP A 154 -6.83 16.41 -25.34
C ASP A 154 -7.14 16.41 -25.96
N ASP A 155 -6.93 16.69 -26.43
CA ASP A 155 -7.19 16.52 -26.73
C ASP A 155 -7.52 16.48 -27.28
N ASN A 156 -7.40 16.80 -27.80
CA ASN A 156 -7.72 16.64 -28.02
C ASN A 156 -8.02 16.64 -28.45
N GLY A 157 -8.06 17.08 -28.95
CA GLY A 157 -8.28 17.04 -29.05
C GLY A 157 -8.48 16.92 -29.42
N GLY A 158 -8.47 17.25 -29.99
CA GLY A 158 -8.70 17.09 -30.10
C GLY A 158 -8.98 16.86 -30.39
N GLU A 159 -8.89 16.99 -30.79
CA GLU A 159 -9.17 16.70 -30.77
C GLU A 159 -9.55 16.65 -30.73
N ASP A 160 -9.39 17.16 -31.40
CA ASP A 160 -9.63 17.09 -31.09
C ASP A 160 -9.78 16.94 -31.00
#